data_c731214a79fa52b20f8be5e0da2e730b
#
_entry.id   c731214a79fa52b20f8be5e0da2e730b
#
_cell.length_a   1.000
_cell.length_b   1.000
_cell.length_c   1.000
_cell.angle_alpha   90.00
_cell.angle_beta   90.00
_cell.angle_gamma   90.00
#
_symmetry.space_group_name_H-M   'P 1'
#
loop_
_entity.id
_entity.type
_entity.pdbx_description
1 polymer ?
#
loop_
_entity_poly.entity_id
_entity_poly.type
_entity_poly.pdbx_seq_one_letter_code
_entity_poly.pdbx_strand_id
1 'polypeptide(L)'
;MPEGTPGLGKTSLVLDDGRIILIINAMCNLFMPKNDFVFRSIEESLLNLELGKDYNAIFIDLHGEATSEKIAIANYFDGKVSAIVGTHTHVPTSDARILPNGTAFQTDVGMCGNYDSVIGMEKSLAIDRFFSKKSHLTVAEGEITICGVCVETDDYSGKSLSIEPIRIGGVLTPTWLNLVNIGDIYGWPF
;
A
#
# COMPACT_ATOMS: atom_id res chain seq x y z
N MET A 1 1.63 14.66 10.55
CA MET A 1 0.32 15.32 10.26
C MET A 1 0.14 16.48 11.21
N PRO A 2 -0.53 17.60 10.80
CA PRO A 2 -0.77 18.72 11.69
C PRO A 2 -1.48 18.29 12.98
N GLU A 3 -1.18 18.97 14.09
CA GLU A 3 -1.82 18.72 15.38
C GLU A 3 -3.36 18.85 15.27
N GLY A 4 -4.09 17.91 15.86
CA GLY A 4 -5.56 17.86 15.76
C GLY A 4 -6.10 17.13 14.52
N THR A 5 -5.26 16.62 13.63
CA THR A 5 -5.70 15.76 12.52
C THR A 5 -6.32 14.47 13.08
N PRO A 6 -7.54 14.08 12.65
CA PRO A 6 -8.16 12.83 13.08
C PRO A 6 -7.33 11.60 12.70
N GLY A 7 -7.30 10.59 13.57
CA GLY A 7 -6.58 9.33 13.37
C GLY A 7 -5.29 9.24 14.17
N LEU A 8 -4.72 8.04 14.23
CA LEU A 8 -3.52 7.75 15.03
C LEU A 8 -2.27 7.56 14.16
N GLY A 9 -2.41 7.41 12.84
CA GLY A 9 -1.32 7.11 11.92
C GLY A 9 -0.74 5.69 12.05
N LYS A 10 -1.00 5.01 13.17
CA LYS A 10 -0.62 3.61 13.38
C LYS A 10 -1.64 2.87 14.25
N THR A 11 -1.72 1.56 14.05
CA THR A 11 -2.55 0.66 14.86
C THR A 11 -1.95 -0.73 14.93
N SER A 12 -2.25 -1.47 15.99
CA SER A 12 -1.88 -2.87 16.12
C SER A 12 -3.09 -3.75 15.95
N LEU A 13 -2.96 -4.82 15.18
CA LEU A 13 -3.94 -5.90 15.06
C LEU A 13 -3.43 -7.11 15.81
N VAL A 14 -4.26 -7.67 16.68
CA VAL A 14 -4.01 -8.95 17.34
C VAL A 14 -4.86 -10.00 16.63
N LEU A 15 -4.21 -11.02 16.08
CA LEU A 15 -4.86 -12.13 15.40
C LEU A 15 -5.36 -13.16 16.41
N ASP A 16 -6.28 -14.04 15.99
CA ASP A 16 -6.87 -15.07 16.86
C ASP A 16 -5.85 -16.05 17.42
N ASP A 17 -4.73 -16.24 16.73
CA ASP A 17 -3.60 -17.10 17.16
C ASP A 17 -2.59 -16.37 18.07
N GLY A 18 -2.86 -15.10 18.40
CA GLY A 18 -2.05 -14.27 19.29
C GLY A 18 -0.93 -13.50 18.58
N ARG A 19 -0.72 -13.67 17.28
CA ARG A 19 0.23 -12.85 16.51
C ARG A 19 -0.22 -11.39 16.48
N ILE A 20 0.76 -10.48 16.48
CA ILE A 20 0.51 -9.04 16.49
C ILE A 20 1.12 -8.42 15.23
N ILE A 21 0.32 -7.65 14.51
CA ILE A 21 0.74 -6.91 13.31
C ILE A 21 0.65 -5.42 13.59
N LEU A 22 1.74 -4.69 13.35
CA LEU A 22 1.72 -3.21 13.36
C LEU A 22 1.44 -2.70 11.95
N ILE A 23 0.46 -1.83 11.83
CA ILE A 23 0.13 -1.11 10.59
C ILE A 23 0.42 0.36 10.80
N ILE A 24 1.21 0.95 9.91
CA ILE A 24 1.57 2.37 9.89
C ILE A 24 1.10 2.95 8.56
N ASN A 25 0.38 4.08 8.61
CA ASN A 25 0.12 4.91 7.44
C ASN A 25 0.99 6.16 7.53
N ALA A 26 1.86 6.37 6.54
CA ALA A 26 2.77 7.50 6.46
C ALA A 26 2.59 8.25 5.14
N MET A 27 2.67 9.59 5.19
CA MET A 27 2.54 10.44 4.01
C MET A 27 3.90 11.03 3.64
N CYS A 28 4.32 10.85 2.38
CA CYS A 28 5.51 11.45 1.79
C CYS A 28 5.48 12.99 1.81
N ASN A 29 6.60 13.62 1.55
CA ASN A 29 6.72 15.08 1.58
C ASN A 29 6.78 15.73 0.19
N LEU A 30 7.42 15.05 -0.79
CA LEU A 30 7.61 15.62 -2.12
C LEU A 30 6.28 15.67 -2.89
N PHE A 31 5.93 16.87 -3.35
CA PHE A 31 4.68 17.19 -4.09
C PHE A 31 3.40 16.92 -3.30
N MET A 32 3.51 16.72 -1.99
CA MET A 32 2.40 16.49 -1.08
C MET A 32 2.11 17.74 -0.23
N PRO A 33 0.91 17.85 0.37
CA PRO A 33 0.64 18.91 1.34
C PRO A 33 1.68 18.92 2.47
N LYS A 34 1.96 20.11 3.03
CA LYS A 34 2.94 20.24 4.12
C LYS A 34 2.53 19.35 5.31
N ASN A 35 3.47 18.49 5.70
CA ASN A 35 3.35 17.55 6.81
C ASN A 35 4.71 17.39 7.52
N ASP A 36 4.77 16.55 8.54
CA ASP A 36 6.00 16.22 9.23
C ASP A 36 6.95 15.45 8.31
N PHE A 37 8.25 15.50 8.61
CA PHE A 37 9.26 14.80 7.83
C PHE A 37 9.08 13.27 7.96
N VAL A 38 8.72 12.63 6.86
CA VAL A 38 8.23 11.24 6.82
C VAL A 38 9.22 10.23 7.40
N PHE A 39 10.53 10.36 7.12
CA PHE A 39 11.54 9.45 7.68
C PHE A 39 11.52 9.48 9.21
N ARG A 40 11.48 10.68 9.81
CA ARG A 40 11.40 10.84 11.27
C ARG A 40 10.09 10.27 11.82
N SER A 41 8.98 10.54 11.18
CA SER A 41 7.67 10.03 11.64
C SER A 41 7.62 8.50 11.66
N ILE A 42 8.25 7.85 10.68
CA ILE A 42 8.38 6.39 10.66
C ILE A 42 9.37 5.93 11.75
N GLU A 43 10.54 6.57 11.90
CA GLU A 43 11.51 6.25 12.97
C GLU A 43 10.88 6.33 14.36
N GLU A 44 10.15 7.41 14.63
CA GLU A 44 9.43 7.60 15.90
C GLU A 44 8.34 6.53 16.11
N SER A 45 7.69 6.09 15.02
CA SER A 45 6.69 5.02 15.07
C SER A 45 7.29 3.65 15.36
N LEU A 46 8.55 3.44 14.98
CA LEU A 46 9.31 2.19 15.18
C LEU A 46 10.25 2.25 16.40
N LEU A 47 10.27 3.37 17.15
CA LEU A 47 11.20 3.56 18.25
C LEU A 47 11.01 2.47 19.33
N ASN A 48 12.10 1.80 19.68
CA ASN A 48 12.16 0.68 20.65
C ASN A 48 11.33 -0.55 20.24
N LEU A 49 10.97 -0.69 18.95
CA LEU A 49 10.28 -1.86 18.43
C LEU A 49 11.25 -2.71 17.59
N GLU A 50 11.14 -4.03 17.74
CA GLU A 50 11.95 -5.01 17.02
C GLU A 50 11.04 -5.97 16.25
N LEU A 51 11.23 -6.04 14.92
CA LEU A 51 10.51 -6.97 14.06
C LEU A 51 10.86 -8.42 14.43
N GLY A 52 9.88 -9.29 14.48
CA GLY A 52 10.01 -10.70 14.90
C GLY A 52 10.02 -10.91 16.41
N LYS A 53 10.02 -9.84 17.22
CA LYS A 53 10.03 -9.92 18.67
C LYS A 53 8.82 -9.21 19.29
N ASP A 54 8.67 -7.90 19.04
CA ASP A 54 7.55 -7.11 19.56
C ASP A 54 6.32 -7.21 18.63
N TYR A 55 6.57 -7.41 17.33
CA TYR A 55 5.57 -7.61 16.29
C TYR A 55 5.97 -8.74 15.35
N ASN A 56 5.02 -9.61 15.03
CA ASN A 56 5.21 -10.70 14.05
C ASN A 56 5.33 -10.15 12.63
N ALA A 57 4.67 -9.03 12.33
CA ALA A 57 4.85 -8.30 11.10
C ALA A 57 4.64 -6.79 11.32
N ILE A 58 5.35 -5.97 10.53
CA ILE A 58 5.20 -4.52 10.49
C ILE A 58 4.95 -4.12 9.04
N PHE A 59 3.81 -3.49 8.79
CA PHE A 59 3.36 -3.08 7.47
C PHE A 59 3.25 -1.56 7.39
N ILE A 60 3.83 -0.95 6.36
CA ILE A 60 3.74 0.50 6.11
C ILE A 60 2.98 0.75 4.81
N ASP A 61 1.84 1.45 4.88
CA ASP A 61 1.21 2.12 3.75
C ASP A 61 1.86 3.50 3.59
N LEU A 62 2.59 3.67 2.49
CA LEU A 62 3.36 4.88 2.20
C LEU A 62 2.67 5.70 1.11
N HIS A 63 1.87 6.68 1.54
CA HIS A 63 1.07 7.51 0.64
C HIS A 63 1.88 8.69 0.10
N GLY A 64 2.09 8.75 -1.22
CA GLY A 64 2.84 9.85 -1.81
C GLY A 64 3.00 9.78 -3.32
N GLU A 65 3.29 10.95 -3.92
CA GLU A 65 3.44 11.11 -5.38
C GLU A 65 4.81 10.60 -5.87
N ALA A 66 5.90 11.00 -5.21
CA ALA A 66 7.23 10.83 -5.74
C ALA A 66 7.77 9.39 -5.61
N THR A 67 7.97 8.71 -6.74
CA THR A 67 8.58 7.37 -6.82
C THR A 67 9.93 7.31 -6.11
N SER A 68 10.79 8.31 -6.33
CA SER A 68 12.14 8.34 -5.74
C SER A 68 12.10 8.42 -4.21
N GLU A 69 11.16 9.17 -3.64
CA GLU A 69 11.00 9.27 -2.19
C GLU A 69 10.52 7.93 -1.59
N LYS A 70 9.53 7.30 -2.22
CA LYS A 70 9.05 5.98 -1.80
C LYS A 70 10.17 4.94 -1.80
N ILE A 71 10.96 4.87 -2.89
CA ILE A 71 12.09 3.95 -3.00
C ILE A 71 13.18 4.27 -1.97
N ALA A 72 13.49 5.54 -1.72
CA ALA A 72 14.47 5.95 -0.72
C ALA A 72 14.05 5.52 0.70
N ILE A 73 12.78 5.74 1.05
CA ILE A 73 12.21 5.32 2.33
C ILE A 73 12.28 3.79 2.48
N ALA A 74 11.88 3.05 1.44
CA ALA A 74 11.90 1.60 1.46
C ALA A 74 13.31 1.04 1.70
N ASN A 75 14.32 1.59 1.02
CA ASN A 75 15.73 1.18 1.23
C ASN A 75 16.26 1.58 2.62
N TYR A 76 15.83 2.72 3.16
CA TYR A 76 16.28 3.17 4.49
C TYR A 76 15.72 2.29 5.62
N PHE A 77 14.50 1.79 5.46
CA PHE A 77 13.85 0.91 6.42
C PHE A 77 13.95 -0.58 6.08
N ASP A 78 14.72 -0.94 5.05
CA ASP A 78 14.92 -2.33 4.64
C ASP A 78 15.46 -3.20 5.78
N GLY A 79 14.75 -4.28 6.08
CA GLY A 79 15.02 -5.21 7.16
C GLY A 79 14.50 -4.78 8.53
N LYS A 80 13.94 -3.57 8.68
CA LYS A 80 13.33 -3.07 9.92
C LYS A 80 11.81 -3.31 9.97
N VAL A 81 11.19 -3.54 8.82
CA VAL A 81 9.75 -3.80 8.65
C VAL A 81 9.52 -4.93 7.66
N SER A 82 8.36 -5.58 7.76
CA SER A 82 8.01 -6.66 6.83
C SER A 82 7.74 -6.13 5.43
N ALA A 83 6.91 -5.11 5.29
CA ALA A 83 6.53 -4.58 3.99
C ALA A 83 6.33 -3.07 4.01
N ILE A 84 6.68 -2.44 2.89
CA ILE A 84 6.34 -1.05 2.57
C ILE A 84 5.68 -1.04 1.21
N VAL A 85 4.43 -0.58 1.14
CA VAL A 85 3.69 -0.47 -0.12
C VAL A 85 3.29 0.97 -0.36
N GLY A 86 3.56 1.44 -1.56
CA GLY A 86 3.17 2.78 -1.97
C GLY A 86 1.71 2.85 -2.41
N THR A 87 1.11 4.01 -2.19
CA THR A 87 -0.23 4.39 -2.65
C THR A 87 -0.20 5.83 -3.17
N HIS A 88 -1.28 6.35 -3.70
CA HIS A 88 -1.53 7.70 -4.19
C HIS A 88 -1.74 7.80 -5.70
N THR A 89 -0.90 7.19 -6.53
CA THR A 89 -0.96 7.42 -7.99
C THR A 89 -2.16 6.75 -8.65
N HIS A 90 -2.81 5.84 -7.95
CA HIS A 90 -3.92 5.01 -8.42
C HIS A 90 -3.53 3.99 -9.50
N VAL A 91 -2.26 3.89 -9.89
CA VAL A 91 -1.78 3.01 -10.94
C VAL A 91 -0.80 1.99 -10.38
N PRO A 92 -1.07 0.68 -10.47
CA PRO A 92 -0.18 -0.34 -9.93
C PRO A 92 1.14 -0.37 -10.71
N THR A 93 2.25 -0.32 -9.99
CA THR A 93 3.59 -0.40 -10.59
C THR A 93 4.06 -1.85 -10.73
N SER A 94 5.05 -2.08 -11.58
CA SER A 94 5.57 -3.42 -11.90
C SER A 94 6.83 -3.79 -11.11
N ASP A 95 7.11 -3.09 -10.01
CA ASP A 95 8.38 -3.17 -9.29
C ASP A 95 8.32 -3.92 -7.96
N ALA A 96 7.28 -4.74 -7.76
CA ALA A 96 7.14 -5.59 -6.57
C ALA A 96 8.36 -6.50 -6.40
N ARG A 97 9.00 -6.45 -5.23
CA ARG A 97 10.21 -7.23 -4.93
C ARG A 97 10.47 -7.32 -3.43
N ILE A 98 11.32 -8.26 -3.04
CA ILE A 98 11.93 -8.29 -1.71
C ILE A 98 13.26 -7.52 -1.78
N LEU A 99 13.46 -6.57 -0.88
CA LEU A 99 14.70 -5.83 -0.73
C LEU A 99 15.77 -6.69 -0.06
N PRO A 100 17.08 -6.34 -0.19
CA PRO A 100 18.18 -7.20 0.25
C PRO A 100 18.15 -7.65 1.72
N ASN A 101 17.56 -6.87 2.63
CA ASN A 101 17.46 -7.20 4.05
C ASN A 101 16.11 -7.82 4.44
N GLY A 102 15.21 -8.07 3.48
CA GLY A 102 14.00 -8.85 3.67
C GLY A 102 12.71 -8.04 3.80
N THR A 103 12.68 -6.75 3.45
CA THR A 103 11.45 -5.96 3.37
C THR A 103 10.80 -6.13 1.98
N ALA A 104 9.53 -6.49 1.93
CA ALA A 104 8.74 -6.45 0.70
C ALA A 104 8.44 -5.01 0.29
N PHE A 105 8.54 -4.71 -1.00
CA PHE A 105 8.30 -3.35 -1.51
C PHE A 105 7.61 -3.35 -2.88
N GLN A 106 6.65 -2.43 -3.04
CA GLN A 106 6.11 -2.01 -4.32
C GLN A 106 5.84 -0.50 -4.29
N THR A 107 6.23 0.23 -5.34
CA THR A 107 6.14 1.70 -5.41
C THR A 107 4.69 2.21 -5.35
N ASP A 108 3.74 1.54 -6.00
CA ASP A 108 2.31 1.81 -5.88
C ASP A 108 1.51 0.53 -6.16
N VAL A 109 0.58 0.21 -5.28
CA VAL A 109 -0.25 -0.99 -5.41
C VAL A 109 -1.49 -0.75 -6.27
N GLY A 110 -1.76 0.49 -6.67
CA GLY A 110 -2.92 0.88 -7.44
C GLY A 110 -4.15 1.18 -6.58
N MET A 111 -5.29 1.32 -7.23
CA MET A 111 -6.58 1.59 -6.59
C MET A 111 -7.52 0.38 -6.69
N CYS A 112 -8.48 0.30 -5.79
CA CYS A 112 -9.68 -0.52 -5.96
C CYS A 112 -10.76 0.36 -6.60
N GLY A 113 -10.98 0.21 -7.92
CA GLY A 113 -11.87 1.09 -8.65
C GLY A 113 -11.96 0.79 -10.14
N ASN A 114 -12.73 1.61 -10.84
CA ASN A 114 -12.86 1.49 -12.28
C ASN A 114 -11.62 2.06 -12.99
N TYR A 115 -10.90 1.23 -13.72
CA TYR A 115 -9.72 1.63 -14.51
C TYR A 115 -10.08 2.08 -15.93
N ASP A 116 -11.30 1.88 -16.40
CA ASP A 116 -11.82 2.56 -17.61
C ASP A 116 -12.24 4.00 -17.28
N SER A 117 -11.31 4.76 -16.73
CA SER A 117 -11.47 6.08 -16.13
C SER A 117 -10.18 6.89 -16.22
N VAL A 118 -10.18 8.12 -15.72
CA VAL A 118 -8.94 8.87 -15.46
C VAL A 118 -8.68 8.80 -13.96
N ILE A 119 -7.83 7.86 -13.56
CA ILE A 119 -7.48 7.58 -12.16
C ILE A 119 -8.69 7.48 -11.19
N GLY A 120 -9.77 6.83 -11.66
CA GLY A 120 -11.00 6.66 -10.91
C GLY A 120 -12.07 7.73 -11.15
N MET A 121 -11.77 8.79 -11.92
CA MET A 121 -12.72 9.85 -12.25
C MET A 121 -13.33 9.63 -13.62
N GLU A 122 -14.59 10.06 -13.80
CA GLU A 122 -15.30 10.01 -15.07
C GLU A 122 -14.48 10.72 -16.17
N LYS A 123 -14.31 10.05 -17.34
CA LYS A 123 -13.34 10.44 -18.37
C LYS A 123 -13.58 11.83 -18.94
N SER A 124 -14.81 12.14 -19.33
CA SER A 124 -15.11 13.42 -20.00
C SER A 124 -14.87 14.60 -19.06
N LEU A 125 -15.31 14.49 -17.82
CA LEU A 125 -15.15 15.53 -16.80
C LEU A 125 -13.67 15.73 -16.43
N ALA A 126 -12.91 14.64 -16.35
CA ALA A 126 -11.49 14.70 -16.07
C ALA A 126 -10.70 15.32 -17.24
N ILE A 127 -11.01 14.93 -18.48
CA ILE A 127 -10.40 15.49 -19.70
C ILE A 127 -10.71 16.99 -19.81
N ASP A 128 -11.95 17.40 -19.57
CA ASP A 128 -12.38 18.81 -19.64
C ASP A 128 -11.53 19.72 -18.74
N ARG A 129 -11.07 19.24 -17.58
CA ARG A 129 -10.19 20.01 -16.69
C ARG A 129 -8.85 20.35 -17.32
N PHE A 130 -8.29 19.48 -18.17
CA PHE A 130 -7.03 19.77 -18.91
C PHE A 130 -7.25 20.84 -20.00
N PHE A 131 -8.49 21.01 -20.46
CA PHE A 131 -8.85 22.10 -21.37
C PHE A 131 -9.36 23.36 -20.64
N SER A 132 -9.06 23.49 -19.34
CA SER A 132 -9.45 24.63 -18.49
C SER A 132 -10.97 24.86 -18.40
N LYS A 133 -11.77 23.84 -18.68
CA LYS A 133 -13.22 23.89 -18.49
C LYS A 133 -13.54 23.65 -17.01
N LYS A 134 -14.50 24.42 -16.49
CA LYS A 134 -15.03 24.16 -15.16
C LYS A 134 -15.86 22.89 -15.19
N SER A 135 -15.31 21.78 -14.67
CA SER A 135 -16.03 20.52 -14.50
C SER A 135 -15.95 20.06 -13.05
N HIS A 136 -17.05 19.50 -12.56
CA HIS A 136 -17.08 18.86 -11.23
C HIS A 136 -16.74 17.40 -11.43
N LEU A 137 -15.63 16.93 -10.84
CA LEU A 137 -15.23 15.53 -10.94
C LEU A 137 -16.22 14.63 -10.19
N THR A 138 -16.63 13.56 -10.84
CA THR A 138 -17.40 12.46 -10.25
C THR A 138 -16.61 11.16 -10.37
N VAL A 139 -16.85 10.23 -9.48
CA VAL A 139 -16.27 8.88 -9.54
C VAL A 139 -16.82 8.16 -10.76
N ALA A 140 -15.94 7.45 -11.48
CA ALA A 140 -16.34 6.63 -12.62
C ALA A 140 -17.13 5.40 -12.17
N GLU A 141 -18.27 5.16 -12.82
CA GLU A 141 -19.09 3.97 -12.62
C GLU A 141 -18.68 2.84 -13.57
N GLY A 142 -18.98 1.59 -13.22
CA GLY A 142 -18.73 0.40 -14.05
C GLY A 142 -17.96 -0.69 -13.30
N GLU A 143 -17.36 -1.60 -14.07
CA GLU A 143 -16.59 -2.71 -13.51
C GLU A 143 -15.34 -2.21 -12.78
N ILE A 144 -15.12 -2.75 -11.59
CA ILE A 144 -13.98 -2.39 -10.75
C ILE A 144 -12.87 -3.44 -10.86
N THR A 145 -11.63 -2.99 -10.79
CA THR A 145 -10.47 -3.82 -10.51
C THR A 145 -10.08 -3.67 -9.06
N ILE A 146 -9.84 -4.78 -8.38
CA ILE A 146 -9.23 -4.81 -7.06
C ILE A 146 -7.72 -4.91 -7.26
N CYS A 147 -6.97 -3.92 -6.79
CA CYS A 147 -5.52 -3.93 -6.77
C CYS A 147 -4.99 -3.98 -5.34
N GLY A 148 -3.89 -4.67 -5.14
CA GLY A 148 -3.22 -4.82 -3.86
C GLY A 148 -1.99 -5.71 -3.97
N VAL A 149 -1.51 -6.19 -2.83
CA VAL A 149 -0.43 -7.18 -2.74
C VAL A 149 -0.75 -8.24 -1.70
N CYS A 150 -0.29 -9.46 -1.94
CA CYS A 150 -0.16 -10.49 -0.93
C CYS A 150 1.31 -10.57 -0.51
N VAL A 151 1.57 -10.55 0.79
CA VAL A 151 2.93 -10.66 1.34
C VAL A 151 2.96 -11.83 2.30
N GLU A 152 3.87 -12.76 2.07
CA GLU A 152 4.17 -13.84 2.99
C GLU A 152 5.37 -13.48 3.84
N THR A 153 5.28 -13.69 5.16
CA THR A 153 6.35 -13.38 6.11
C THR A 153 6.81 -14.62 6.85
N ASP A 154 8.07 -14.65 7.22
CA ASP A 154 8.63 -15.65 8.13
C ASP A 154 8.13 -15.39 9.56
N ASP A 155 7.55 -16.40 10.18
CA ASP A 155 6.89 -16.28 11.49
C ASP A 155 7.85 -15.92 12.64
N TYR A 156 9.16 -16.16 12.49
CA TYR A 156 10.16 -15.90 13.52
C TYR A 156 10.80 -14.52 13.38
N SER A 157 11.21 -14.18 12.16
CA SER A 157 11.93 -12.95 11.89
C SER A 157 11.01 -11.78 11.49
N GLY A 158 9.76 -12.07 11.08
CA GLY A 158 8.83 -11.11 10.49
C GLY A 158 9.23 -10.59 9.12
N LYS A 159 10.37 -11.05 8.57
CA LYS A 159 10.84 -10.66 7.23
C LYS A 159 9.98 -11.29 6.15
N SER A 160 9.86 -10.61 5.01
CA SER A 160 9.08 -11.12 3.90
C SER A 160 9.80 -12.19 3.11
N LEU A 161 9.07 -13.26 2.79
CA LEU A 161 9.47 -14.38 1.96
C LEU A 161 9.05 -14.18 0.51
N SER A 162 7.85 -13.61 0.31
CA SER A 162 7.31 -13.30 -1.02
C SER A 162 6.47 -12.03 -1.02
N ILE A 163 6.32 -11.43 -2.20
CA ILE A 163 5.35 -10.36 -2.48
C ILE A 163 4.75 -10.61 -3.85
N GLU A 164 3.43 -10.70 -3.94
CA GLU A 164 2.70 -10.95 -5.16
C GLU A 164 1.66 -9.86 -5.40
N PRO A 165 1.75 -9.09 -6.51
CA PRO A 165 0.71 -8.14 -6.88
C PRO A 165 -0.61 -8.81 -7.18
N ILE A 166 -1.69 -8.27 -6.64
CA ILE A 166 -3.07 -8.71 -6.87
C ILE A 166 -3.73 -7.72 -7.84
N ARG A 167 -4.31 -8.26 -8.93
CA ARG A 167 -5.22 -7.54 -9.82
C ARG A 167 -6.35 -8.48 -10.23
N ILE A 168 -7.56 -8.17 -9.79
CA ILE A 168 -8.75 -9.02 -10.00
C ILE A 168 -9.91 -8.16 -10.51
N GLY A 169 -10.57 -8.64 -11.55
CA GLY A 169 -11.72 -7.97 -12.18
C GLY A 169 -11.34 -6.79 -13.07
N GLY A 170 -12.37 -6.14 -13.62
CA GLY A 170 -12.25 -4.95 -14.47
C GLY A 170 -11.39 -5.12 -15.72
N VAL A 171 -10.74 -4.04 -16.15
CA VAL A 171 -10.07 -3.98 -17.46
C VAL A 171 -8.55 -4.20 -17.41
N LEU A 172 -7.95 -4.22 -16.24
CA LEU A 172 -6.51 -4.49 -16.13
C LEU A 172 -6.21 -5.97 -16.38
N THR A 173 -5.04 -6.25 -16.96
CA THR A 173 -4.55 -7.62 -17.07
C THR A 173 -4.44 -8.23 -15.66
N PRO A 174 -5.16 -9.32 -15.37
CA PRO A 174 -5.15 -9.93 -14.05
C PRO A 174 -3.76 -10.47 -13.71
N THR A 175 -3.39 -10.37 -12.45
CA THR A 175 -2.30 -11.15 -11.88
C THR A 175 -2.94 -12.31 -11.13
N TRP A 176 -2.53 -13.52 -11.50
CA TRP A 176 -2.98 -14.71 -10.83
C TRP A 176 -2.03 -14.95 -9.66
N LEU A 177 -2.51 -14.70 -8.45
CA LEU A 177 -2.02 -15.52 -7.35
C LEU A 177 -2.31 -16.97 -7.77
N ASN A 178 -1.40 -17.90 -7.50
CA ASN A 178 -1.76 -19.32 -7.45
C ASN A 178 -2.73 -19.53 -6.27
N LEU A 179 -3.89 -18.88 -6.36
CA LEU A 179 -5.00 -18.91 -5.40
C LEU A 179 -5.74 -20.25 -5.44
N VAL A 180 -5.08 -21.31 -5.89
CA VAL A 180 -5.65 -22.67 -5.80
C VAL A 180 -6.03 -23.02 -4.35
N ASN A 181 -5.61 -22.22 -3.36
CA ASN A 181 -5.87 -22.51 -1.95
C ASN A 181 -6.63 -21.47 -1.13
N ILE A 182 -6.99 -20.29 -1.65
CA ILE A 182 -7.81 -19.36 -0.82
C ILE A 182 -9.25 -19.83 -0.68
N GLY A 183 -9.82 -20.50 -1.68
CA GLY A 183 -11.12 -21.15 -1.59
C GLY A 183 -11.16 -22.27 -0.55
N ASP A 184 -10.03 -23.00 -0.41
CA ASP A 184 -9.92 -24.10 0.55
C ASP A 184 -9.69 -23.60 1.99
N ILE A 185 -9.13 -22.37 2.17
CA ILE A 185 -8.85 -21.82 3.51
C ILE A 185 -10.08 -21.13 4.12
N TYR A 186 -10.96 -20.52 3.32
CA TYR A 186 -12.06 -19.72 3.84
C TYR A 186 -13.47 -20.17 3.41
N GLY A 187 -13.62 -21.23 2.61
CA GLY A 187 -14.93 -21.82 2.27
C GLY A 187 -15.89 -20.83 1.57
N TRP A 188 -15.39 -19.85 0.83
CA TRP A 188 -16.23 -18.90 0.09
C TRP A 188 -16.57 -19.47 -1.28
N PRO A 189 -17.87 -19.76 -1.57
CA PRO A 189 -18.31 -20.10 -2.92
C PRO A 189 -18.32 -18.82 -3.76
N PHE A 190 -17.58 -18.82 -4.86
CA PHE A 190 -17.80 -17.89 -5.96
C PHE A 190 -18.93 -18.40 -6.85
#